data_d6bc52804a6be0ca6932db1653ca7e10
#
_entry.id   d6bc52804a6be0ca6932db1653ca7e10
#
_cell.length_a   1.000
_cell.length_b   1.000
_cell.length_c   1.000
_cell.angle_alpha   90.00
_cell.angle_beta   90.00
_cell.angle_gamma   90.00
#
_symmetry.space_group_name_H-M   'P 1'
#
loop_
_entity.id
_entity.type
_entity.pdbx_description
1 polymer ?
#
loop_
_entity_poly.entity_id
_entity_poly.type
_entity_poly.pdbx_seq_one_letter_code
_entity_poly.pdbx_strand_id
1 'polypeptide(L)'
;MSEAWAKTLKGRPAVGAVAERSRRTSMRDVAMFSAMTGDMNPLHYDAAAAERSPFGALIVQGGVTSGLLNAAVAEDLPGPGTVFLGVEWRFVKAVLVGEEITARVEVTSVRDDKPICTLATTVRNAKGEACLTGTATTYTVPLR
;
A
#
# COMPACT_ATOMS: atom_id res chain seq x y z
N MET A 1 29.14 4.74 -5.47
CA MET A 1 27.95 4.95 -4.65
C MET A 1 27.43 6.37 -4.85
N SER A 2 26.16 6.52 -5.03
CA SER A 2 25.56 7.83 -5.25
C SER A 2 25.45 8.62 -3.95
N GLU A 3 25.88 9.88 -3.98
CA GLU A 3 25.70 10.78 -2.84
C GLU A 3 24.24 11.11 -2.56
N ALA A 4 23.36 10.91 -3.56
CA ALA A 4 21.94 11.18 -3.43
C ALA A 4 21.29 10.39 -2.28
N TRP A 5 21.80 9.20 -1.99
CA TRP A 5 21.27 8.33 -0.94
C TRP A 5 22.06 8.38 0.36
N ALA A 6 23.16 9.14 0.39
CA ALA A 6 24.15 9.05 1.48
C ALA A 6 23.61 9.39 2.87
N LYS A 7 22.64 10.29 2.95
CA LYS A 7 22.08 10.73 4.24
C LYS A 7 20.69 10.19 4.51
N THR A 8 20.22 9.28 3.70
CA THR A 8 18.97 8.57 3.96
C THR A 8 19.21 7.52 5.04
N LEU A 9 18.18 7.18 5.83
CA LEU A 9 18.36 6.29 6.98
C LEU A 9 18.78 4.88 6.57
N LYS A 10 18.22 4.34 5.50
CA LYS A 10 18.52 2.98 5.04
C LYS A 10 19.48 2.92 3.85
N GLY A 11 19.88 4.08 3.31
CA GLY A 11 20.77 4.13 2.15
C GLY A 11 20.06 3.74 0.84
N ARG A 12 20.87 3.59 -0.21
CA ARG A 12 20.39 3.22 -1.53
C ARG A 12 19.84 1.79 -1.53
N PRO A 13 18.55 1.59 -1.89
CA PRO A 13 18.01 0.23 -1.98
C PRO A 13 18.59 -0.48 -3.21
N ALA A 14 18.68 -1.81 -3.13
CA ALA A 14 19.09 -2.63 -4.26
C ALA A 14 17.89 -2.90 -5.18
N VAL A 15 18.11 -2.89 -6.48
CA VAL A 15 17.12 -3.39 -7.44
C VAL A 15 16.86 -4.85 -7.13
N GLY A 16 15.58 -5.23 -7.05
CA GLY A 16 15.16 -6.58 -6.66
C GLY A 16 14.93 -6.75 -5.16
N ALA A 17 15.25 -5.75 -4.33
CA ALA A 17 14.90 -5.79 -2.91
C ALA A 17 13.38 -5.83 -2.73
N VAL A 18 12.91 -6.59 -1.74
CA VAL A 18 11.49 -6.85 -1.49
C VAL A 18 11.21 -6.61 -0.02
N ALA A 19 10.03 -6.06 0.27
CA ALA A 19 9.47 -6.04 1.62
C ALA A 19 8.00 -6.43 1.57
N GLU A 20 7.53 -7.07 2.64
CA GLU A 20 6.13 -7.47 2.78
C GLU A 20 5.61 -7.05 4.15
N ARG A 21 4.32 -6.73 4.20
CA ARG A 21 3.64 -6.35 5.42
C ARG A 21 2.21 -6.87 5.35
N SER A 22 1.76 -7.54 6.41
CA SER A 22 0.42 -8.13 6.47
C SER A 22 -0.43 -7.45 7.52
N ARG A 23 -1.75 -7.49 7.30
CA ARG A 23 -2.74 -6.98 8.25
C ARG A 23 -4.05 -7.72 8.07
N ARG A 24 -4.70 -8.07 9.17
CA ARG A 24 -6.10 -8.51 9.15
C ARG A 24 -6.98 -7.27 9.18
N THR A 25 -7.83 -7.11 8.17
CA THR A 25 -8.76 -5.99 8.09
C THR A 25 -9.92 -6.17 9.07
N SER A 26 -10.57 -5.08 9.45
CA SER A 26 -11.65 -5.09 10.43
C SER A 26 -12.59 -3.90 10.23
N MET A 27 -13.75 -3.96 10.89
CA MET A 27 -14.65 -2.78 10.91
C MET A 27 -14.02 -1.57 11.60
N ARG A 28 -13.06 -1.78 12.49
CA ARG A 28 -12.31 -0.68 13.09
C ARG A 28 -11.50 0.07 12.02
N ASP A 29 -10.89 -0.64 11.08
CA ASP A 29 -10.16 -0.03 9.97
C ASP A 29 -11.11 0.79 9.10
N VAL A 30 -12.29 0.24 8.80
CA VAL A 30 -13.35 0.93 8.05
C VAL A 30 -13.75 2.22 8.76
N ALA A 31 -14.00 2.17 10.06
CA ALA A 31 -14.41 3.33 10.86
C ALA A 31 -13.31 4.40 10.93
N MET A 32 -12.07 3.99 11.08
CA MET A 32 -10.93 4.92 11.10
C MET A 32 -10.76 5.64 9.77
N PHE A 33 -10.90 4.93 8.67
CA PHE A 33 -10.83 5.52 7.34
C PHE A 33 -11.98 6.50 7.09
N SER A 34 -13.19 6.13 7.49
CA SER A 34 -14.36 7.02 7.41
C SER A 34 -14.18 8.28 8.24
N ALA A 35 -13.63 8.16 9.44
CA ALA A 35 -13.38 9.31 10.31
C ALA A 35 -12.39 10.29 9.66
N MET A 36 -11.39 9.75 8.96
CA MET A 36 -10.36 10.54 8.31
C MET A 36 -10.85 11.21 7.01
N THR A 37 -11.66 10.51 6.23
CA THR A 37 -12.00 10.92 4.85
C THR A 37 -13.44 11.39 4.67
N GLY A 38 -14.36 10.98 5.54
CA GLY A 38 -15.78 11.19 5.35
C GLY A 38 -16.47 10.14 4.47
N ASP A 39 -15.75 9.10 4.03
CA ASP A 39 -16.31 8.05 3.20
C ASP A 39 -17.23 7.14 4.03
N MET A 40 -18.54 7.30 3.81
CA MET A 40 -19.59 6.53 4.49
C MET A 40 -20.39 5.68 3.51
N ASN A 41 -19.75 5.23 2.44
CA ASN A 41 -20.39 4.42 1.40
C ASN A 41 -21.08 3.20 2.03
N PRO A 42 -22.37 2.95 1.69
CA PRO A 42 -23.09 1.79 2.24
C PRO A 42 -22.43 0.43 2.02
N LEU A 43 -21.59 0.27 1.01
CA LEU A 43 -20.85 -0.97 0.78
C LEU A 43 -19.93 -1.35 1.95
N HIS A 44 -19.60 -0.40 2.81
CA HIS A 44 -18.74 -0.62 3.98
C HIS A 44 -19.54 -0.80 5.28
N TYR A 45 -20.83 -0.44 5.29
CA TYR A 45 -21.62 -0.38 6.53
C TYR A 45 -22.96 -1.11 6.48
N ASP A 46 -23.60 -1.19 5.31
CA ASP A 46 -24.92 -1.79 5.14
C ASP A 46 -24.76 -3.23 4.63
N ALA A 47 -24.83 -4.20 5.56
CA ALA A 47 -24.63 -5.61 5.23
C ALA A 47 -25.64 -6.10 4.19
N ALA A 48 -26.90 -5.66 4.24
CA ALA A 48 -27.91 -6.07 3.28
C ALA A 48 -27.61 -5.53 1.88
N ALA A 49 -27.19 -4.27 1.78
CA ALA A 49 -26.81 -3.68 0.49
C ALA A 49 -25.55 -4.36 -0.07
N ALA A 50 -24.57 -4.62 0.77
CA ALA A 50 -23.33 -5.29 0.37
C ALA A 50 -23.59 -6.73 -0.11
N GLU A 51 -24.49 -7.45 0.56
CA GLU A 51 -24.88 -8.80 0.18
C GLU A 51 -25.52 -8.84 -1.19
N ARG A 52 -26.34 -7.83 -1.56
CA ARG A 52 -26.96 -7.71 -2.88
C ARG A 52 -26.00 -7.21 -3.95
N SER A 53 -24.84 -6.70 -3.56
CA SER A 53 -23.82 -6.20 -4.49
C SER A 53 -23.03 -7.34 -5.12
N PRO A 54 -22.24 -7.08 -6.18
CA PRO A 54 -21.34 -8.09 -6.74
C PRO A 54 -20.31 -8.62 -5.74
N PHE A 55 -20.06 -7.90 -4.63
CA PHE A 55 -19.09 -8.33 -3.62
C PHE A 55 -19.64 -9.36 -2.64
N GLY A 56 -20.94 -9.39 -2.43
CA GLY A 56 -21.63 -10.38 -1.58
C GLY A 56 -21.47 -10.19 -0.08
N ALA A 57 -20.67 -9.25 0.37
CA ALA A 57 -20.42 -8.94 1.78
C ALA A 57 -19.80 -7.56 1.92
N LEU A 58 -19.70 -7.03 3.15
CA LEU A 58 -19.06 -5.75 3.41
C LEU A 58 -17.59 -5.78 2.97
N ILE A 59 -17.18 -4.72 2.29
CA ILE A 59 -15.80 -4.53 1.83
C ILE A 59 -15.15 -3.36 2.56
N VAL A 60 -13.82 -3.39 2.68
CA VAL A 60 -13.07 -2.24 3.17
C VAL A 60 -12.93 -1.20 2.06
N GLN A 61 -12.68 0.05 2.45
CA GLN A 61 -12.38 1.11 1.48
C GLN A 61 -11.07 0.77 0.76
N GLY A 62 -10.97 1.15 -0.51
CA GLY A 62 -9.72 1.00 -1.27
C GLY A 62 -8.52 1.61 -0.57
N GLY A 63 -8.73 2.71 0.16
CA GLY A 63 -7.68 3.37 0.94
C GLY A 63 -7.16 2.55 2.11
N VAL A 64 -7.97 1.65 2.69
CA VAL A 64 -7.48 0.70 3.70
C VAL A 64 -6.51 -0.27 3.05
N THR A 65 -6.86 -0.80 1.88
CA THR A 65 -6.00 -1.71 1.12
C THR A 65 -4.69 -1.03 0.71
N SER A 66 -4.77 0.14 0.09
CA SER A 66 -3.59 0.88 -0.35
C SER A 66 -2.76 1.43 0.80
N GLY A 67 -3.40 1.68 1.94
CA GLY A 67 -2.72 2.17 3.14
C GLY A 67 -1.66 1.20 3.66
N LEU A 68 -1.85 -0.10 3.45
CA LEU A 68 -0.84 -1.09 3.83
C LEU A 68 0.41 -0.97 2.95
N LEU A 69 0.24 -0.67 1.66
CA LEU A 69 1.38 -0.35 0.78
C LEU A 69 2.10 0.92 1.24
N ASN A 70 1.33 1.92 1.65
CA ASN A 70 1.91 3.15 2.18
C ASN A 70 2.82 2.86 3.38
N ALA A 71 2.36 2.04 4.32
CA ALA A 71 3.17 1.65 5.47
C ALA A 71 4.41 0.86 5.07
N ALA A 72 4.29 -0.08 4.14
CA ALA A 72 5.42 -0.87 3.65
C ALA A 72 6.50 0.03 3.02
N VAL A 73 6.11 1.03 2.26
CA VAL A 73 7.04 1.99 1.65
C VAL A 73 7.68 2.89 2.70
N ALA A 74 6.88 3.43 3.60
CA ALA A 74 7.36 4.41 4.58
C ALA A 74 8.24 3.80 5.66
N GLU A 75 7.96 2.56 6.06
CA GLU A 75 8.64 1.93 7.18
C GLU A 75 9.67 0.88 6.76
N ASP A 76 9.40 0.16 5.66
CA ASP A 76 10.17 -1.03 5.31
C ASP A 76 11.10 -0.83 4.11
N LEU A 77 10.58 -0.32 2.97
CA LEU A 77 11.36 -0.24 1.73
C LEU A 77 10.78 0.84 0.79
N PRO A 78 11.49 1.91 0.50
CA PRO A 78 12.82 2.34 0.94
C PRO A 78 12.94 2.72 2.41
N GLY A 79 11.83 2.86 3.14
CA GLY A 79 11.81 3.07 4.57
C GLY A 79 11.70 4.54 4.99
N PRO A 80 12.05 4.84 6.25
CA PRO A 80 11.84 6.18 6.80
C PRO A 80 12.44 7.31 5.98
N GLY A 81 11.68 8.38 5.83
CA GLY A 81 12.02 9.51 4.97
C GLY A 81 11.40 9.42 3.58
N THR A 82 10.81 8.30 3.23
CA THR A 82 10.25 8.07 1.90
C THR A 82 8.84 8.65 1.78
N VAL A 83 8.61 9.37 0.70
CA VAL A 83 7.30 9.90 0.32
C VAL A 83 6.97 9.47 -1.10
N PHE A 84 5.68 9.38 -1.41
CA PHE A 84 5.25 9.08 -2.78
C PHE A 84 5.35 10.34 -3.66
N LEU A 85 5.89 10.17 -4.86
CA LEU A 85 5.81 11.17 -5.93
C LEU A 85 4.65 10.86 -6.86
N GLY A 86 4.32 9.59 -7.05
CA GLY A 86 3.21 9.17 -7.88
C GLY A 86 2.92 7.69 -7.72
N VAL A 87 1.69 7.31 -8.03
CA VAL A 87 1.26 5.91 -8.02
C VAL A 87 0.38 5.65 -9.24
N GLU A 88 0.47 4.44 -9.78
CA GLU A 88 -0.46 3.92 -10.76
C GLU A 88 -0.97 2.59 -10.23
N TRP A 89 -2.14 2.61 -9.61
CA TRP A 89 -2.72 1.45 -8.95
C TRP A 89 -4.05 1.07 -9.58
N ARG A 90 -4.27 -0.24 -9.68
CA ARG A 90 -5.55 -0.83 -10.07
C ARG A 90 -6.08 -1.65 -8.92
N PHE A 91 -7.33 -1.41 -8.57
CA PHE A 91 -8.07 -2.22 -7.61
C PHE A 91 -8.78 -3.33 -8.39
N VAL A 92 -8.17 -4.51 -8.39
CA VAL A 92 -8.63 -5.61 -9.24
C VAL A 92 -9.57 -6.57 -8.53
N LYS A 93 -9.61 -6.54 -7.20
CA LYS A 93 -10.51 -7.33 -6.38
C LYS A 93 -10.75 -6.63 -5.05
N ALA A 94 -12.03 -6.53 -4.64
CA ALA A 94 -12.37 -5.94 -3.34
C ALA A 94 -11.83 -6.83 -2.21
N VAL A 95 -11.46 -6.19 -1.10
CA VAL A 95 -11.08 -6.87 0.13
C VAL A 95 -12.29 -6.89 1.05
N LEU A 96 -12.71 -8.06 1.46
CA LEU A 96 -13.82 -8.22 2.39
C LEU A 96 -13.37 -7.85 3.80
N VAL A 97 -14.27 -7.26 4.59
CA VAL A 97 -13.99 -6.98 6.00
C VAL A 97 -13.67 -8.30 6.72
N GLY A 98 -12.55 -8.33 7.41
CA GLY A 98 -12.07 -9.53 8.12
C GLY A 98 -11.03 -10.34 7.35
N GLU A 99 -10.84 -10.08 6.06
CA GLU A 99 -9.77 -10.75 5.31
C GLU A 99 -8.40 -10.23 5.72
N GLU A 100 -7.43 -11.16 5.78
CA GLU A 100 -6.03 -10.78 5.91
C GLU A 100 -5.46 -10.43 4.54
N ILE A 101 -4.73 -9.34 4.48
CA ILE A 101 -4.05 -8.89 3.26
C ILE A 101 -2.55 -8.76 3.50
N THR A 102 -1.78 -8.95 2.44
CA THR A 102 -0.33 -8.79 2.44
C THR A 102 0.07 -7.83 1.32
N ALA A 103 0.69 -6.74 1.70
CA ALA A 103 1.30 -5.80 0.77
C ALA A 103 2.73 -6.25 0.46
N ARG A 104 3.10 -6.19 -0.81
CA ARG A 104 4.46 -6.49 -1.27
C ARG A 104 4.95 -5.35 -2.13
N VAL A 105 6.16 -4.88 -1.85
CA VAL A 105 6.86 -3.89 -2.66
C VAL A 105 8.19 -4.46 -3.10
N GLU A 106 8.54 -4.19 -4.35
CA GLU A 106 9.80 -4.63 -4.93
C GLU A 106 10.43 -3.48 -5.70
N VAL A 107 11.69 -3.20 -5.43
CA VAL A 107 12.42 -2.15 -6.15
C VAL A 107 12.71 -2.62 -7.56
N THR A 108 12.21 -1.88 -8.56
CA THR A 108 12.43 -2.19 -9.98
C THR A 108 13.47 -1.29 -10.62
N SER A 109 13.61 -0.06 -10.15
CA SER A 109 14.67 0.85 -10.63
C SER A 109 15.05 1.85 -9.54
N VAL A 110 16.30 2.29 -9.57
CA VAL A 110 16.85 3.25 -8.62
C VAL A 110 17.65 4.28 -9.41
N ARG A 111 17.41 5.56 -9.17
CA ARG A 111 18.18 6.63 -9.79
C ARG A 111 19.49 6.82 -9.01
N ASP A 112 20.52 7.24 -9.72
CA ASP A 112 21.82 7.56 -9.13
C ASP A 112 21.96 9.05 -8.80
N ASP A 113 21.25 9.91 -9.51
CA ASP A 113 21.36 11.36 -9.37
C ASP A 113 20.45 11.93 -8.28
N LYS A 114 19.38 11.23 -7.92
CA LYS A 114 18.42 11.63 -6.89
C LYS A 114 17.96 10.40 -6.11
N PRO A 115 17.50 10.58 -4.85
CA PRO A 115 17.03 9.44 -4.04
C PRO A 115 15.59 9.06 -4.45
N ILE A 116 15.44 8.70 -5.71
CA ILE A 116 14.16 8.32 -6.33
C ILE A 116 14.29 6.88 -6.79
N CYS A 117 13.28 6.09 -6.49
CA CYS A 117 13.16 4.75 -7.05
C CYS A 117 11.72 4.45 -7.48
N THR A 118 11.58 3.42 -8.30
CA THR A 118 10.30 2.88 -8.73
C THR A 118 10.12 1.51 -8.10
N LEU A 119 8.90 1.26 -7.63
CA LEU A 119 8.53 0.01 -6.96
C LEU A 119 7.39 -0.66 -7.71
N ALA A 120 7.48 -1.96 -7.88
CA ALA A 120 6.32 -2.79 -8.20
C ALA A 120 5.55 -3.03 -6.90
N THR A 121 4.24 -2.86 -6.92
CA THR A 121 3.40 -2.93 -5.74
C THR A 121 2.25 -3.91 -5.95
N THR A 122 1.95 -4.71 -4.93
CA THR A 122 0.85 -5.67 -4.96
C THR A 122 0.28 -5.82 -3.57
N VAL A 123 -1.05 -5.95 -3.48
CA VAL A 123 -1.71 -6.41 -2.24
C VAL A 123 -2.48 -7.67 -2.60
N ARG A 124 -2.29 -8.73 -1.82
CA ARG A 124 -2.96 -10.02 -2.01
C ARG A 124 -3.77 -10.38 -0.77
N ASN A 125 -4.86 -11.12 -0.99
CA ASN A 125 -5.61 -11.70 0.12
C ASN A 125 -4.99 -13.02 0.58
N ALA A 126 -5.59 -13.67 1.60
CA ALA A 126 -5.07 -14.92 2.15
C ALA A 126 -5.09 -16.10 1.17
N LYS A 127 -5.89 -15.98 0.10
CA LYS A 127 -5.95 -17.00 -0.96
C LYS A 127 -4.86 -16.77 -2.02
N GLY A 128 -4.04 -15.74 -1.87
CA GLY A 128 -3.02 -15.39 -2.85
C GLY A 128 -3.55 -14.62 -4.06
N GLU A 129 -4.81 -14.20 -4.03
CA GLU A 129 -5.41 -13.42 -5.12
C GLU A 129 -4.98 -11.97 -5.03
N ALA A 130 -4.61 -11.38 -6.16
CA ALA A 130 -4.28 -9.96 -6.21
C ALA A 130 -5.54 -9.12 -6.01
N CYS A 131 -5.46 -8.18 -5.09
CA CYS A 131 -6.54 -7.21 -4.82
C CYS A 131 -6.18 -5.83 -5.37
N LEU A 132 -4.89 -5.48 -5.33
CA LEU A 132 -4.36 -4.24 -5.87
C LEU A 132 -3.04 -4.56 -6.56
N THR A 133 -2.81 -3.97 -7.74
CA THR A 133 -1.56 -4.10 -8.49
C THR A 133 -1.16 -2.75 -9.06
N GLY A 134 0.13 -2.56 -9.29
CA GLY A 134 0.62 -1.37 -9.96
C GLY A 134 2.03 -0.98 -9.58
N THR A 135 2.32 0.30 -9.68
CA THR A 135 3.65 0.85 -9.44
C THR A 135 3.58 2.10 -8.59
N ALA A 136 4.67 2.40 -7.93
CA ALA A 136 4.85 3.63 -7.18
C ALA A 136 6.24 4.22 -7.48
N THR A 137 6.30 5.53 -7.56
CA THR A 137 7.56 6.27 -7.64
C THR A 137 7.72 7.04 -6.34
N THR A 138 8.87 6.93 -5.71
CA THR A 138 9.12 7.49 -4.38
C THR A 138 10.36 8.36 -4.36
N TYR A 139 10.37 9.29 -3.41
CA TYR A 139 11.53 10.11 -3.05
C TYR A 139 11.85 9.87 -1.58
N THR A 140 13.11 9.62 -1.27
CA THR A 140 13.55 9.41 0.12
C THR A 140 14.33 10.61 0.60
N VAL A 141 13.77 11.31 1.60
CA VAL A 141 14.40 12.49 2.18
C VAL A 141 15.54 12.07 3.09
N PRO A 142 16.71 12.72 3.01
CA PRO A 142 17.79 12.47 3.96
C PRO A 142 17.38 12.95 5.36
N LEU A 143 17.52 12.07 6.35
CA LEU A 143 17.14 12.33 7.73
C LEU A 143 18.34 12.31 8.69
N ARG A 144 19.54 12.28 8.16
CA ARG A 144 20.76 12.35 8.95
C ARG A 144 21.46 13.69 8.83
#